data_c352ab557bd7f50940592bb7fe1b5443
#
_entry.id   c352ab557bd7f50940592bb7fe1b5443
#
_cell.length_a   1.000
_cell.length_b   1.000
_cell.length_c   1.000
_cell.angle_alpha   90.00
_cell.angle_beta   90.00
_cell.angle_gamma   90.00
#
_symmetry.space_group_name_H-M   'P 1'
#
loop_
_entity.id
_entity.type
_entity.pdbx_description
1 polymer ?
#
loop_
_entity_poly.entity_id
_entity_poly.type
_entity_poly.pdbx_seq_one_letter_code
_entity_poly.pdbx_strand_id
1 'polypeptide(L)'
;TDNTALIGELNRSGVNISASPQKEQNLFISLLINSFPVILLIGVWIYFMRQMQGGMGGGRGAMSFGKSKAKLLGEDQINVTFADVAGIEEAKEEVMEIVEFLKDPSKFQRLGGKIPRGVLMVGSPGTGKTLLARAIAGEARVPFFTISGSDFVEMFVGVGASRVRDMFQEAKSQSPCIIFIDEIDAVGRQRGAGLGGGHDEREQTLNQLLVEMDGFEDNVGVIVIAATNRPDVLDSALLRPGRFDRQVVVPLPDVRGREQILKVHMRKVPLDKNVKPSIIARGTPGFSGADLANLVNESALIAARGNKKHVTMDDLEKAKDKIMMGAERRSLVMSEDEKRLTAYHEAGHAIVGLNLEEHDPVYKVTIVPRGRALGVTMFLPEEDKYSISKRKLIGQITSLFGGRVAEEIIFGKDAVTTGASNDI
;
A
#
# COMPACT_ATOMS: atom_id res chain seq x y z
N THR A 1 -52.44 -72.68 -4.62
CA THR A 1 -53.59 -73.29 -3.91
C THR A 1 -54.39 -74.03 -4.95
N ASP A 2 -54.24 -75.34 -4.93
CA ASP A 2 -55.03 -76.26 -5.74
C ASP A 2 -56.51 -76.16 -5.34
N ASN A 3 -57.27 -75.55 -6.13
CA ASN A 3 -58.67 -75.38 -5.89
C ASN A 3 -59.44 -76.30 -6.85
N THR A 4 -59.21 -77.56 -6.69
CA THR A 4 -59.84 -78.67 -7.48
C THR A 4 -61.37 -78.60 -7.43
N ALA A 5 -61.96 -78.11 -6.36
CA ALA A 5 -63.41 -77.90 -6.22
C ALA A 5 -63.93 -76.82 -7.21
N LEU A 6 -63.23 -75.71 -7.38
CA LEU A 6 -63.62 -74.63 -8.28
C LEU A 6 -63.53 -75.04 -9.74
N ILE A 7 -62.54 -75.87 -10.14
CA ILE A 7 -62.40 -76.42 -11.45
C ILE A 7 -63.58 -77.38 -11.80
N GLY A 8 -64.06 -78.15 -10.81
CA GLY A 8 -65.23 -79.06 -10.98
C GLY A 8 -66.53 -78.30 -11.19
N GLU A 9 -66.75 -77.16 -10.48
CA GLU A 9 -67.93 -76.32 -10.63
C GLU A 9 -67.96 -75.54 -11.97
N LEU A 10 -66.82 -74.99 -12.38
CA LEU A 10 -66.65 -74.30 -13.65
C LEU A 10 -66.88 -75.23 -14.87
N ASN A 11 -66.45 -76.51 -14.77
CA ASN A 11 -66.67 -77.51 -15.84
C ASN A 11 -68.12 -77.89 -15.93
N ARG A 12 -68.91 -77.93 -14.84
CA ARG A 12 -70.39 -78.21 -14.82
C ARG A 12 -71.19 -77.06 -15.39
N SER A 13 -70.62 -75.81 -15.33
CA SER A 13 -71.25 -74.57 -15.84
C SER A 13 -70.96 -74.31 -17.32
N GLY A 14 -70.27 -75.19 -18.06
CA GLY A 14 -70.02 -75.09 -19.48
C GLY A 14 -68.95 -74.05 -19.84
N VAL A 15 -68.10 -73.62 -18.92
CA VAL A 15 -67.07 -72.62 -19.17
C VAL A 15 -65.81 -73.33 -19.66
N ASN A 16 -65.32 -72.97 -20.86
CA ASN A 16 -64.04 -73.44 -21.39
C ASN A 16 -62.85 -72.91 -20.58
N ILE A 17 -62.14 -73.76 -19.87
CA ILE A 17 -60.98 -73.42 -19.06
C ILE A 17 -59.75 -73.69 -19.90
N SER A 18 -58.98 -72.60 -20.22
CA SER A 18 -57.67 -72.77 -20.82
C SER A 18 -56.60 -72.39 -19.76
N ALA A 19 -55.78 -73.37 -19.43
CA ALA A 19 -54.60 -73.08 -18.55
C ALA A 19 -53.37 -72.83 -19.42
N SER A 20 -52.80 -71.70 -19.28
CA SER A 20 -51.45 -71.40 -19.83
C SER A 20 -50.38 -71.68 -18.75
N PRO A 21 -49.29 -72.36 -19.06
CA PRO A 21 -48.23 -72.63 -18.12
C PRO A 21 -47.62 -71.28 -17.68
N GLN A 22 -47.36 -71.10 -16.38
CA GLN A 22 -46.61 -69.98 -15.86
C GLN A 22 -45.25 -69.98 -16.56
N LYS A 23 -44.95 -68.82 -17.25
CA LYS A 23 -43.63 -68.58 -17.81
C LYS A 23 -42.63 -68.65 -16.67
N GLU A 24 -41.75 -69.64 -16.67
CA GLU A 24 -40.59 -69.62 -15.78
C GLU A 24 -39.80 -68.36 -16.03
N GLN A 25 -39.88 -67.45 -15.07
CA GLN A 25 -39.02 -66.25 -15.05
C GLN A 25 -37.60 -66.76 -14.83
N ASN A 26 -36.74 -66.51 -15.82
CA ASN A 26 -35.31 -66.78 -15.69
C ASN A 26 -34.80 -66.17 -14.38
N LEU A 27 -34.43 -67.05 -13.43
CA LEU A 27 -33.90 -66.66 -12.11
C LEU A 27 -32.77 -65.61 -12.23
N PHE A 28 -31.96 -65.67 -13.29
CA PHE A 28 -30.93 -64.76 -13.63
C PHE A 28 -31.45 -63.30 -13.92
N ILE A 29 -32.54 -63.19 -14.66
CA ILE A 29 -33.11 -61.89 -15.04
C ILE A 29 -33.77 -61.24 -13.83
N SER A 30 -34.47 -62.03 -13.00
CA SER A 30 -35.07 -61.46 -11.76
C SER A 30 -34.04 -61.06 -10.73
N LEU A 31 -32.92 -61.81 -10.63
CA LEU A 31 -31.76 -61.42 -9.78
C LEU A 31 -31.09 -60.14 -10.30
N LEU A 32 -30.94 -59.99 -11.61
CA LEU A 32 -30.32 -58.79 -12.23
C LEU A 32 -31.19 -57.56 -12.06
N ILE A 33 -32.51 -57.69 -12.23
CA ILE A 33 -33.46 -56.58 -12.02
C ILE A 33 -33.52 -56.16 -10.55
N ASN A 34 -33.48 -57.10 -9.62
CA ASN A 34 -33.51 -56.80 -8.18
C ASN A 34 -32.18 -56.24 -7.64
N SER A 35 -31.05 -56.61 -8.27
CA SER A 35 -29.72 -56.12 -7.89
C SER A 35 -29.37 -54.79 -8.56
N PHE A 36 -30.05 -54.43 -9.67
CA PHE A 36 -29.76 -53.23 -10.44
C PHE A 36 -29.73 -51.93 -9.61
N PRO A 37 -30.72 -51.65 -8.71
CA PRO A 37 -30.69 -50.47 -7.87
C PRO A 37 -29.48 -50.42 -6.91
N VAL A 38 -29.08 -51.60 -6.40
CA VAL A 38 -27.93 -51.71 -5.48
C VAL A 38 -26.62 -51.49 -6.23
N ILE A 39 -26.50 -52.09 -7.43
CA ILE A 39 -25.30 -51.88 -8.28
C ILE A 39 -25.20 -50.43 -8.74
N LEU A 40 -26.33 -49.79 -9.06
CA LEU A 40 -26.38 -48.37 -9.43
C LEU A 40 -25.99 -47.47 -8.24
N LEU A 41 -26.47 -47.73 -7.04
CA LEU A 41 -26.09 -47.06 -5.83
C LEU A 41 -24.59 -47.20 -5.52
N ILE A 42 -24.05 -48.39 -5.66
CA ILE A 42 -22.60 -48.65 -5.49
C ILE A 42 -21.80 -47.91 -6.57
N GLY A 43 -22.27 -47.92 -7.83
CA GLY A 43 -21.63 -47.18 -8.91
C GLY A 43 -21.60 -45.68 -8.69
N VAL A 44 -22.75 -45.11 -8.25
CA VAL A 44 -22.86 -43.70 -7.87
C VAL A 44 -21.96 -43.39 -6.65
N TRP A 45 -21.93 -44.28 -5.66
CA TRP A 45 -21.08 -44.12 -4.49
C TRP A 45 -19.57 -44.17 -4.83
N ILE A 46 -19.16 -45.10 -5.70
CA ILE A 46 -17.78 -45.19 -6.22
C ILE A 46 -17.45 -43.96 -7.07
N TYR A 47 -18.40 -43.49 -7.90
CA TYR A 47 -18.22 -42.25 -8.67
C TYR A 47 -18.00 -41.04 -7.74
N PHE A 48 -18.85 -40.86 -6.73
CA PHE A 48 -18.68 -39.81 -5.71
C PHE A 48 -17.37 -39.98 -4.92
N MET A 49 -17.03 -41.20 -4.51
CA MET A 49 -15.77 -41.50 -3.84
C MET A 49 -14.56 -41.19 -4.73
N ARG A 50 -14.59 -41.54 -6.01
CA ARG A 50 -13.53 -41.17 -6.98
C ARG A 50 -13.49 -39.66 -7.22
N GLN A 51 -14.62 -39.01 -7.27
CA GLN A 51 -14.67 -37.54 -7.38
C GLN A 51 -14.14 -36.88 -6.12
N MET A 52 -14.44 -37.39 -4.93
CA MET A 52 -13.84 -36.95 -3.68
C MET A 52 -12.36 -37.33 -3.57
N GLN A 53 -11.93 -38.48 -4.03
CA GLN A 53 -10.53 -38.90 -4.08
C GLN A 53 -9.74 -38.21 -5.21
N GLY A 54 -10.36 -37.92 -6.35
CA GLY A 54 -9.80 -37.10 -7.42
C GLY A 54 -9.69 -35.63 -7.00
N GLY A 55 -10.55 -35.19 -6.07
CA GLY A 55 -10.42 -33.89 -5.35
C GLY A 55 -9.43 -33.94 -4.18
N MET A 56 -9.07 -35.11 -3.66
CA MET A 56 -8.05 -35.28 -2.60
C MET A 56 -6.61 -35.29 -3.11
N GLY A 57 -6.36 -35.30 -4.44
CA GLY A 57 -5.11 -34.79 -5.03
C GLY A 57 -4.99 -33.26 -4.89
N GLY A 58 -6.08 -32.58 -4.51
CA GLY A 58 -6.19 -31.16 -4.16
C GLY A 58 -6.21 -30.85 -2.65
N GLY A 59 -5.68 -31.71 -1.80
CA GLY A 59 -5.39 -31.42 -0.39
C GLY A 59 -4.42 -30.23 -0.17
N ARG A 60 -4.00 -29.60 -1.26
CA ARG A 60 -3.32 -28.30 -1.29
C ARG A 60 -4.25 -27.09 -1.08
N GLY A 61 -5.56 -27.20 -1.31
CA GLY A 61 -6.49 -26.08 -1.16
C GLY A 61 -6.76 -25.69 0.29
N ALA A 62 -7.07 -26.65 1.14
CA ALA A 62 -7.37 -26.37 2.57
C ALA A 62 -6.10 -26.12 3.41
N MET A 63 -4.94 -26.71 3.04
CA MET A 63 -3.65 -26.43 3.67
C MET A 63 -2.93 -25.19 3.09
N SER A 64 -3.41 -24.63 1.97
CA SER A 64 -2.78 -23.44 1.38
C SER A 64 -3.27 -22.12 1.97
N PHE A 65 -4.34 -22.10 2.75
CA PHE A 65 -4.84 -20.91 3.43
C PHE A 65 -3.86 -20.33 4.46
N GLY A 66 -3.00 -21.17 5.04
CA GLY A 66 -1.99 -20.74 6.02
C GLY A 66 -0.62 -20.42 5.42
N LYS A 67 -0.36 -20.70 4.13
CA LYS A 67 0.94 -20.41 3.54
C LYS A 67 1.23 -18.92 3.48
N SER A 68 2.48 -18.56 3.80
CA SER A 68 2.95 -17.19 3.73
C SER A 68 2.69 -16.60 2.33
N LYS A 69 2.13 -15.38 2.29
CA LYS A 69 2.01 -14.56 1.07
C LYS A 69 3.27 -13.72 0.85
N ALA A 70 4.31 -13.90 1.66
CA ALA A 70 5.56 -13.18 1.53
C ALA A 70 6.13 -13.40 0.12
N LYS A 71 6.47 -12.31 -0.52
CA LYS A 71 7.08 -12.33 -1.84
C LYS A 71 8.60 -12.41 -1.66
N LEU A 72 9.16 -13.55 -2.02
CA LEU A 72 10.61 -13.70 -2.09
C LEU A 72 11.13 -13.01 -3.37
N LEU A 73 12.07 -12.09 -3.20
CA LEU A 73 12.86 -11.53 -4.29
C LEU A 73 14.29 -12.08 -4.12
N GLY A 74 14.70 -12.97 -5.04
CA GLY A 74 16.07 -13.47 -5.07
C GLY A 74 17.06 -12.36 -5.37
N GLU A 75 18.33 -12.62 -5.09
CA GLU A 75 19.44 -11.65 -5.29
C GLU A 75 19.42 -11.02 -6.70
N ASP A 76 19.22 -11.85 -7.74
CA ASP A 76 19.20 -11.41 -9.15
C ASP A 76 17.98 -10.53 -9.51
N GLN A 77 16.96 -10.48 -8.67
CA GLN A 77 15.75 -9.69 -8.89
C GLN A 77 15.82 -8.31 -8.23
N ILE A 78 16.80 -8.06 -7.37
CA ILE A 78 16.97 -6.80 -6.65
C ILE A 78 18.01 -5.95 -7.38
N ASN A 79 17.54 -5.16 -8.36
CA ASN A 79 18.39 -4.24 -9.11
C ASN A 79 18.50 -2.84 -8.47
N VAL A 80 18.07 -2.66 -7.24
CA VAL A 80 18.04 -1.38 -6.51
C VAL A 80 19.23 -1.33 -5.56
N THR A 81 20.01 -0.26 -5.64
CA THR A 81 21.17 0.01 -4.77
C THR A 81 21.05 1.38 -4.12
N PHE A 82 22.00 1.76 -3.26
CA PHE A 82 22.03 3.10 -2.67
C PHE A 82 22.22 4.22 -3.70
N ALA A 83 22.66 3.93 -4.93
CA ALA A 83 22.71 4.89 -6.02
C ALA A 83 21.32 5.34 -6.53
N ASP A 84 20.27 4.54 -6.24
CA ASP A 84 18.89 4.83 -6.62
C ASP A 84 18.12 5.51 -5.49
N VAL A 85 18.70 5.57 -4.29
CA VAL A 85 18.15 6.25 -3.12
C VAL A 85 18.86 7.59 -2.97
N ALA A 86 18.09 8.67 -2.91
CA ALA A 86 18.61 10.04 -2.81
C ALA A 86 17.85 10.85 -1.76
N GLY A 87 18.51 11.88 -1.20
CA GLY A 87 17.88 12.86 -0.33
C GLY A 87 17.60 12.40 1.10
N ILE A 88 18.21 11.31 1.55
CA ILE A 88 18.11 10.76 2.91
C ILE A 88 19.48 10.23 3.35
N GLU A 89 20.51 11.06 3.25
CA GLU A 89 21.90 10.62 3.46
C GLU A 89 22.12 10.11 4.90
N GLU A 90 21.55 10.77 5.92
CA GLU A 90 21.65 10.35 7.31
C GLU A 90 21.04 8.95 7.52
N ALA A 91 19.85 8.71 6.94
CA ALA A 91 19.22 7.39 7.03
C ALA A 91 20.05 6.31 6.31
N LYS A 92 20.74 6.67 5.20
CA LYS A 92 21.66 5.73 4.53
C LYS A 92 22.86 5.40 5.40
N GLU A 93 23.45 6.40 6.04
CA GLU A 93 24.60 6.19 6.96
C GLU A 93 24.22 5.27 8.11
N GLU A 94 23.05 5.48 8.73
CA GLU A 94 22.55 4.64 9.82
C GLU A 94 22.36 3.17 9.42
N VAL A 95 21.94 2.91 8.18
CA VAL A 95 21.72 1.54 7.70
C VAL A 95 22.95 0.91 7.04
N MET A 96 24.04 1.66 6.83
CA MET A 96 25.25 1.14 6.21
C MET A 96 25.88 0.04 7.07
N GLU A 97 25.82 0.16 8.40
CA GLU A 97 26.29 -0.88 9.32
C GLU A 97 25.59 -2.22 9.09
N ILE A 98 24.30 -2.18 8.75
CA ILE A 98 23.50 -3.39 8.46
C ILE A 98 24.02 -4.07 7.20
N VAL A 99 24.33 -3.28 6.17
CA VAL A 99 24.92 -3.78 4.90
C VAL A 99 26.29 -4.40 5.16
N GLU A 100 27.16 -3.72 5.93
CA GLU A 100 28.47 -4.26 6.28
C GLU A 100 28.38 -5.58 7.04
N PHE A 101 27.45 -5.67 8.00
CA PHE A 101 27.23 -6.91 8.74
C PHE A 101 26.73 -8.04 7.85
N LEU A 102 25.75 -7.78 6.99
CA LEU A 102 25.24 -8.82 6.08
C LEU A 102 26.32 -9.31 5.11
N LYS A 103 27.26 -8.44 4.73
CA LYS A 103 28.41 -8.79 3.88
C LYS A 103 29.50 -9.58 4.64
N ASP A 104 29.82 -9.17 5.87
CA ASP A 104 30.83 -9.82 6.72
C ASP A 104 30.44 -9.76 8.22
N PRO A 105 29.66 -10.74 8.70
CA PRO A 105 29.27 -10.83 10.10
C PRO A 105 30.47 -11.01 11.06
N SER A 106 31.54 -11.61 10.57
CA SER A 106 32.70 -11.99 11.39
C SER A 106 33.46 -10.76 11.94
N LYS A 107 33.46 -9.67 11.21
CA LYS A 107 34.09 -8.40 11.60
C LYS A 107 33.52 -7.85 12.92
N PHE A 108 32.20 -7.92 13.08
CA PHE A 108 31.50 -7.40 14.26
C PHE A 108 31.56 -8.36 15.45
N GLN A 109 31.46 -9.66 15.19
CA GLN A 109 31.51 -10.70 16.23
C GLN A 109 32.87 -10.74 16.98
N ARG A 110 34.00 -10.50 16.29
CA ARG A 110 35.32 -10.44 16.89
C ARG A 110 35.47 -9.38 17.97
N LEU A 111 34.73 -8.29 17.89
CA LEU A 111 34.74 -7.18 18.84
C LEU A 111 33.60 -7.29 19.88
N GLY A 112 32.82 -8.36 19.87
CA GLY A 112 31.68 -8.56 20.77
C GLY A 112 30.48 -7.66 20.44
N GLY A 113 30.49 -6.99 19.27
CA GLY A 113 29.38 -6.17 18.81
C GLY A 113 28.14 -7.01 18.46
N LYS A 114 26.99 -6.63 18.99
CA LYS A 114 25.71 -7.21 18.62
C LYS A 114 24.99 -6.28 17.66
N ILE A 115 24.58 -6.81 16.52
CA ILE A 115 23.82 -6.04 15.55
C ILE A 115 22.34 -6.11 15.90
N PRO A 116 21.58 -5.03 15.66
CA PRO A 116 20.15 -5.01 15.89
C PRO A 116 19.47 -6.09 15.04
N ARG A 117 18.63 -6.91 15.67
CA ARG A 117 17.83 -7.94 15.01
C ARG A 117 16.70 -7.34 14.21
N GLY A 118 16.22 -6.18 14.65
CA GLY A 118 15.12 -5.47 14.03
C GLY A 118 15.38 -3.98 13.91
N VAL A 119 15.02 -3.44 12.76
CA VAL A 119 15.11 -2.03 12.44
C VAL A 119 13.71 -1.50 12.08
N LEU A 120 13.29 -0.45 12.76
CA LEU A 120 12.03 0.23 12.46
C LEU A 120 12.30 1.50 11.63
N MET A 121 11.85 1.51 10.40
CA MET A 121 11.88 2.70 9.55
C MET A 121 10.62 3.54 9.77
N VAL A 122 10.81 4.79 10.20
CA VAL A 122 9.74 5.71 10.54
C VAL A 122 9.79 6.92 9.60
N GLY A 123 8.66 7.38 9.09
CA GLY A 123 8.61 8.58 8.26
C GLY A 123 7.28 8.75 7.54
N SER A 124 7.07 9.91 6.96
CA SER A 124 5.85 10.22 6.20
C SER A 124 5.64 9.27 5.02
N PRO A 125 4.41 9.11 4.52
CA PRO A 125 4.17 8.35 3.29
C PRO A 125 4.99 8.89 2.12
N GLY A 126 5.49 7.99 1.25
CA GLY A 126 6.21 8.39 0.05
C GLY A 126 7.67 8.84 0.24
N THR A 127 8.23 8.78 1.45
CA THR A 127 9.63 9.16 1.72
C THR A 127 10.67 8.14 1.26
N GLY A 128 10.25 6.95 0.79
CA GLY A 128 11.14 5.95 0.22
C GLY A 128 11.58 4.85 1.18
N LYS A 129 10.88 4.61 2.30
CA LYS A 129 11.19 3.54 3.28
C LYS A 129 11.34 2.17 2.63
N THR A 130 10.37 1.76 1.82
CA THR A 130 10.39 0.48 1.08
C THR A 130 11.54 0.44 0.06
N LEU A 131 11.86 1.57 -0.58
CA LEU A 131 12.97 1.69 -1.52
C LEU A 131 14.32 1.53 -0.79
N LEU A 132 14.47 2.18 0.38
CA LEU A 132 15.67 2.06 1.22
C LEU A 132 15.87 0.62 1.69
N ALA A 133 14.82 -0.06 2.16
CA ALA A 133 14.92 -1.46 2.58
C ALA A 133 15.37 -2.37 1.43
N ARG A 134 14.85 -2.16 0.22
CA ARG A 134 15.28 -2.90 -0.98
C ARG A 134 16.72 -2.57 -1.38
N ALA A 135 17.13 -1.31 -1.20
CA ALA A 135 18.50 -0.90 -1.49
C ALA A 135 19.51 -1.53 -0.52
N ILE A 136 19.16 -1.71 0.77
CA ILE A 136 19.98 -2.44 1.74
C ILE A 136 20.22 -3.88 1.25
N ALA A 137 19.15 -4.58 0.84
CA ALA A 137 19.26 -5.95 0.36
C ALA A 137 20.08 -6.05 -0.93
N GLY A 138 19.87 -5.14 -1.89
CA GLY A 138 20.63 -5.10 -3.14
C GLY A 138 22.09 -4.75 -2.95
N GLU A 139 22.41 -3.84 -2.03
CA GLU A 139 23.78 -3.48 -1.67
C GLU A 139 24.49 -4.61 -0.93
N ALA A 140 23.79 -5.30 -0.05
CA ALA A 140 24.31 -6.47 0.69
C ALA A 140 24.34 -7.75 -0.16
N ARG A 141 23.60 -7.80 -1.28
CA ARG A 141 23.39 -8.97 -2.15
C ARG A 141 22.83 -10.17 -1.39
N VAL A 142 21.76 -9.94 -0.65
CA VAL A 142 21.07 -10.98 0.11
C VAL A 142 19.60 -11.10 -0.32
N PRO A 143 18.96 -12.27 -0.12
CA PRO A 143 17.54 -12.46 -0.39
C PRO A 143 16.68 -11.48 0.41
N PHE A 144 15.55 -11.04 -0.19
CA PHE A 144 14.64 -10.07 0.37
C PHE A 144 13.22 -10.62 0.39
N PHE A 145 12.72 -10.88 1.60
CA PHE A 145 11.33 -11.26 1.83
C PHE A 145 10.51 -10.03 2.09
N THR A 146 9.45 -9.80 1.34
CA THR A 146 8.59 -8.63 1.54
C THR A 146 7.14 -9.04 1.75
N ILE A 147 6.50 -8.44 2.75
CA ILE A 147 5.10 -8.63 3.08
C ILE A 147 4.53 -7.33 3.63
N SER A 148 3.22 -7.09 3.41
CA SER A 148 2.51 -6.01 4.08
C SER A 148 1.96 -6.49 5.43
N GLY A 149 1.97 -5.62 6.45
CA GLY A 149 1.30 -5.89 7.71
C GLY A 149 -0.18 -6.23 7.54
N SER A 150 -0.84 -5.65 6.53
CA SER A 150 -2.22 -5.97 6.18
C SER A 150 -2.43 -7.41 5.69
N ASP A 151 -1.40 -8.05 5.11
CA ASP A 151 -1.48 -9.44 4.66
C ASP A 151 -1.55 -10.47 5.80
N PHE A 152 -1.23 -10.03 7.01
CA PHE A 152 -1.35 -10.83 8.22
C PHE A 152 -2.73 -10.73 8.87
N VAL A 153 -3.52 -9.70 8.53
CA VAL A 153 -4.86 -9.51 9.09
C VAL A 153 -5.86 -10.29 8.25
N GLU A 154 -6.38 -11.37 8.81
CA GLU A 154 -7.37 -12.24 8.16
C GLU A 154 -8.62 -12.39 9.04
N MET A 155 -9.71 -12.88 8.46
CA MET A 155 -10.96 -13.11 9.22
C MET A 155 -10.91 -14.39 10.06
N PHE A 156 -9.98 -15.30 9.78
CA PHE A 156 -9.86 -16.58 10.45
C PHE A 156 -8.73 -16.56 11.49
N VAL A 157 -9.05 -16.84 12.72
CA VAL A 157 -8.11 -16.87 13.84
C VAL A 157 -6.97 -17.87 13.56
N GLY A 158 -5.74 -17.43 13.76
CA GLY A 158 -4.52 -18.25 13.65
C GLY A 158 -3.90 -18.30 12.26
N VAL A 159 -4.56 -17.83 11.21
CA VAL A 159 -3.99 -17.80 9.84
C VAL A 159 -2.83 -16.80 9.74
N GLY A 160 -2.98 -15.60 10.30
CA GLY A 160 -1.91 -14.61 10.35
C GLY A 160 -0.69 -15.11 11.12
N ALA A 161 -0.89 -15.71 12.28
CA ALA A 161 0.18 -16.30 13.09
C ALA A 161 0.92 -17.44 12.35
N SER A 162 0.20 -18.28 11.60
CA SER A 162 0.82 -19.32 10.76
C SER A 162 1.68 -18.72 9.66
N ARG A 163 1.21 -17.66 8.97
CA ARG A 163 1.98 -16.97 7.92
C ARG A 163 3.26 -16.34 8.46
N VAL A 164 3.20 -15.74 9.65
CA VAL A 164 4.39 -15.21 10.33
C VAL A 164 5.40 -16.33 10.53
N ARG A 165 4.99 -17.45 11.11
CA ARG A 165 5.87 -18.60 11.37
C ARG A 165 6.50 -19.15 10.10
N ASP A 166 5.70 -19.38 9.05
CA ASP A 166 6.17 -19.92 7.78
C ASP A 166 7.20 -18.99 7.12
N MET A 167 6.93 -17.67 7.12
CA MET A 167 7.85 -16.67 6.59
C MET A 167 9.19 -16.68 7.34
N PHE A 168 9.17 -16.71 8.67
CA PHE A 168 10.38 -16.74 9.47
C PHE A 168 11.17 -18.05 9.30
N GLN A 169 10.50 -19.20 9.17
CA GLN A 169 11.13 -20.48 8.87
C GLN A 169 11.81 -20.47 7.50
N GLU A 170 11.13 -19.94 6.49
CA GLU A 170 11.68 -19.82 5.14
C GLU A 170 12.89 -18.88 5.12
N ALA A 171 12.81 -17.73 5.78
CA ALA A 171 13.94 -16.79 5.91
C ALA A 171 15.14 -17.41 6.62
N LYS A 172 14.91 -18.16 7.71
CA LYS A 172 15.99 -18.91 8.41
C LYS A 172 16.70 -19.90 7.48
N SER A 173 15.98 -20.53 6.56
CA SER A 173 16.58 -21.48 5.59
C SER A 173 17.42 -20.80 4.51
N GLN A 174 17.23 -19.50 4.28
CA GLN A 174 17.93 -18.70 3.27
C GLN A 174 18.82 -17.60 3.87
N SER A 175 19.27 -17.80 5.10
CA SER A 175 20.19 -16.88 5.76
C SER A 175 21.57 -16.85 5.07
N PRO A 176 22.23 -15.65 4.93
CA PRO A 176 21.77 -14.34 5.39
C PRO A 176 20.69 -13.72 4.50
N CYS A 177 19.67 -13.08 5.10
CA CYS A 177 18.57 -12.47 4.37
C CYS A 177 17.91 -11.32 5.15
N ILE A 178 17.06 -10.57 4.46
CA ILE A 178 16.24 -9.51 5.05
C ILE A 178 14.77 -9.88 4.97
N ILE A 179 14.05 -9.74 6.08
CA ILE A 179 12.58 -9.74 6.13
C ILE A 179 12.11 -8.28 6.20
N PHE A 180 11.32 -7.84 5.25
CA PHE A 180 10.73 -6.52 5.23
C PHE A 180 9.23 -6.58 5.45
N ILE A 181 8.75 -5.89 6.49
CA ILE A 181 7.33 -5.79 6.84
C ILE A 181 6.90 -4.35 6.63
N ASP A 182 6.18 -4.08 5.55
CA ASP A 182 5.61 -2.75 5.31
C ASP A 182 4.33 -2.57 6.12
N GLU A 183 4.00 -1.33 6.48
CA GLU A 183 2.79 -0.98 7.24
C GLU A 183 2.61 -1.84 8.51
N ILE A 184 3.67 -1.98 9.31
CA ILE A 184 3.65 -2.81 10.52
C ILE A 184 2.55 -2.39 11.51
N ASP A 185 2.11 -1.15 11.47
CA ASP A 185 1.02 -0.61 12.29
C ASP A 185 -0.35 -1.28 12.01
N ALA A 186 -0.50 -1.99 10.88
CA ALA A 186 -1.69 -2.79 10.63
C ALA A 186 -1.85 -3.95 11.65
N VAL A 187 -0.73 -4.54 12.09
CA VAL A 187 -0.67 -5.65 13.06
C VAL A 187 -0.21 -5.20 14.42
N GLY A 188 0.78 -4.29 14.45
CA GLY A 188 1.50 -3.88 15.66
C GLY A 188 0.83 -2.79 16.47
N ARG A 189 -0.45 -2.49 16.29
CA ARG A 189 -1.15 -1.42 16.99
C ARG A 189 -1.35 -1.75 18.46
N GLN A 190 -1.24 -0.73 19.33
CA GLN A 190 -1.50 -0.84 20.76
C GLN A 190 -2.88 -1.45 21.05
N ARG A 191 -2.95 -2.23 22.12
CA ARG A 191 -4.17 -2.81 22.68
C ARG A 191 -5.10 -1.68 23.10
N GLY A 192 -6.08 -1.36 22.29
CA GLY A 192 -7.03 -0.29 22.56
C GLY A 192 -8.42 -0.82 22.78
N ALA A 193 -9.20 -0.15 23.61
CA ALA A 193 -10.59 -0.44 23.91
C ALA A 193 -11.47 -0.38 22.64
N GLY A 194 -11.55 -1.48 21.89
CA GLY A 194 -12.44 -1.67 20.76
C GLY A 194 -13.20 -2.98 20.93
N LEU A 195 -14.52 -2.90 21.07
CA LEU A 195 -15.44 -4.03 21.11
C LEU A 195 -15.60 -4.60 19.69
N GLY A 196 -14.88 -5.70 19.35
CA GLY A 196 -15.06 -6.39 18.06
C GLY A 196 -14.10 -7.55 17.83
N GLY A 197 -14.60 -8.67 17.30
CA GLY A 197 -13.92 -9.96 17.12
C GLY A 197 -12.72 -9.99 16.15
N GLY A 198 -12.29 -8.85 15.58
CA GLY A 198 -11.06 -8.74 14.78
C GLY A 198 -9.82 -8.38 15.61
N HIS A 199 -9.95 -8.22 16.93
CA HIS A 199 -8.83 -7.89 17.80
C HIS A 199 -8.02 -9.12 18.21
N ASP A 200 -8.67 -10.26 18.44
CA ASP A 200 -8.03 -11.49 18.91
C ASP A 200 -7.04 -12.05 17.87
N GLU A 201 -7.37 -11.95 16.61
CA GLU A 201 -6.50 -12.43 15.51
C GLU A 201 -5.25 -11.56 15.35
N ARG A 202 -5.42 -10.23 15.40
CA ARG A 202 -4.27 -9.30 15.33
C ARG A 202 -3.34 -9.49 16.53
N GLU A 203 -3.91 -9.64 17.73
CA GLU A 203 -3.13 -9.87 18.94
C GLU A 203 -2.37 -11.20 18.88
N GLN A 204 -3.00 -12.26 18.39
CA GLN A 204 -2.35 -13.55 18.20
C GLN A 204 -1.20 -13.46 17.17
N THR A 205 -1.43 -12.74 16.09
CA THR A 205 -0.42 -12.52 15.05
C THR A 205 0.75 -11.68 15.57
N LEU A 206 0.46 -10.60 16.30
CA LEU A 206 1.49 -9.80 16.96
C LEU A 206 2.30 -10.63 17.95
N ASN A 207 1.66 -11.41 18.81
CA ASN A 207 2.35 -12.27 19.75
C ASN A 207 3.23 -13.31 19.04
N GLN A 208 2.77 -13.88 17.92
CA GLN A 208 3.60 -14.79 17.13
C GLN A 208 4.82 -14.06 16.53
N LEU A 209 4.64 -12.83 16.01
CA LEU A 209 5.75 -12.02 15.51
C LEU A 209 6.80 -11.78 16.60
N LEU A 210 6.36 -11.42 17.82
CA LEU A 210 7.24 -11.20 18.95
C LEU A 210 8.00 -12.48 19.33
N VAL A 211 7.32 -13.63 19.33
CA VAL A 211 7.94 -14.94 19.61
C VAL A 211 8.99 -15.29 18.57
N GLU A 212 8.70 -15.09 17.28
CA GLU A 212 9.67 -15.36 16.21
C GLU A 212 10.89 -14.44 16.29
N MET A 213 10.71 -13.17 16.63
CA MET A 213 11.80 -12.22 16.82
C MET A 213 12.65 -12.56 18.04
N ASP A 214 12.02 -12.94 19.16
CA ASP A 214 12.73 -13.37 20.37
C ASP A 214 13.47 -14.71 20.18
N GLY A 215 12.94 -15.56 19.29
CA GLY A 215 13.49 -16.89 18.97
C GLY A 215 14.67 -16.91 17.98
N PHE A 216 15.21 -15.74 17.61
CA PHE A 216 16.46 -15.69 16.85
C PHE A 216 17.66 -15.97 17.77
N GLU A 217 18.48 -16.93 17.42
CA GLU A 217 19.81 -17.08 18.00
C GLU A 217 20.72 -15.94 17.49
N ASP A 218 21.72 -15.55 18.29
CA ASP A 218 22.56 -14.36 18.03
C ASP A 218 23.37 -14.41 16.70
N ASN A 219 23.30 -15.52 15.93
CA ASN A 219 24.13 -15.78 14.76
C ASN A 219 23.38 -16.11 13.46
N VAL A 220 22.06 -15.96 13.40
CA VAL A 220 21.27 -16.48 12.26
C VAL A 220 21.39 -15.64 10.99
N GLY A 221 21.94 -14.40 11.03
CA GLY A 221 22.08 -13.56 9.82
C GLY A 221 20.77 -13.08 9.20
N VAL A 222 19.62 -13.22 9.91
CA VAL A 222 18.33 -12.69 9.46
C VAL A 222 18.08 -11.36 10.14
N ILE A 223 17.83 -10.32 9.35
CA ILE A 223 17.49 -8.98 9.86
C ILE A 223 16.04 -8.66 9.48
N VAL A 224 15.25 -8.25 10.47
CA VAL A 224 13.86 -7.82 10.26
C VAL A 224 13.84 -6.31 10.14
N ILE A 225 13.35 -5.79 9.01
CA ILE A 225 13.13 -4.36 8.80
C ILE A 225 11.62 -4.13 8.72
N ALA A 226 11.09 -3.27 9.56
CA ALA A 226 9.69 -2.86 9.48
C ALA A 226 9.58 -1.39 9.10
N ALA A 227 8.50 -1.03 8.40
CA ALA A 227 8.21 0.35 8.06
C ALA A 227 6.84 0.76 8.60
N THR A 228 6.75 1.99 9.11
CA THR A 228 5.49 2.60 9.53
C THR A 228 5.47 4.10 9.24
N ASN A 229 4.28 4.61 9.01
CA ASN A 229 4.01 6.06 8.95
C ASN A 229 3.51 6.60 10.30
N ARG A 230 3.18 5.70 11.24
CA ARG A 230 2.53 6.03 12.51
C ARG A 230 3.20 5.32 13.70
N PRO A 231 4.39 5.74 14.11
CA PRO A 231 5.09 5.13 15.23
C PRO A 231 4.34 5.29 16.56
N ASP A 232 3.49 6.31 16.67
CA ASP A 232 2.68 6.65 17.84
C ASP A 232 1.64 5.57 18.21
N VAL A 233 1.19 4.79 17.24
CA VAL A 233 0.17 3.74 17.46
C VAL A 233 0.74 2.37 17.75
N LEU A 234 2.07 2.18 17.63
CA LEU A 234 2.70 0.87 17.81
C LEU A 234 2.70 0.41 19.27
N ASP A 235 2.53 -0.89 19.46
CA ASP A 235 2.67 -1.52 20.77
C ASP A 235 4.12 -1.42 21.26
N SER A 236 4.30 -0.94 22.49
CA SER A 236 5.60 -0.77 23.12
C SER A 236 6.41 -2.08 23.20
N ALA A 237 5.75 -3.23 23.18
CA ALA A 237 6.40 -4.53 23.16
C ALA A 237 7.26 -4.75 21.90
N LEU A 238 6.90 -4.14 20.76
CA LEU A 238 7.70 -4.19 19.53
C LEU A 238 9.02 -3.42 19.65
N LEU A 239 9.03 -2.36 20.45
CA LEU A 239 10.17 -1.45 20.60
C LEU A 239 11.15 -1.85 21.71
N ARG A 240 10.96 -3.03 22.33
CA ARG A 240 11.86 -3.53 23.36
C ARG A 240 13.19 -4.00 22.78
N PRO A 241 14.30 -3.88 23.54
CA PRO A 241 15.60 -4.42 23.13
C PRO A 241 15.52 -5.89 22.70
N GLY A 242 16.20 -6.23 21.61
CA GLY A 242 16.16 -7.55 20.98
C GLY A 242 15.06 -7.74 19.94
N ARG A 243 14.20 -6.71 19.71
CA ARG A 243 13.17 -6.67 18.67
C ARG A 243 13.47 -5.52 17.71
N PHE A 244 12.59 -4.52 17.59
CA PHE A 244 12.89 -3.30 16.83
C PHE A 244 13.61 -2.29 17.74
N ASP A 245 14.85 -2.59 18.05
CA ASP A 245 15.69 -1.83 18.97
C ASP A 245 16.41 -0.64 18.30
N ARG A 246 16.45 -0.61 16.98
CA ARG A 246 16.95 0.53 16.20
C ARG A 246 15.81 1.19 15.44
N GLN A 247 15.69 2.51 15.55
CA GLN A 247 14.76 3.30 14.76
C GLN A 247 15.54 4.18 13.78
N VAL A 248 15.19 4.09 12.50
CA VAL A 248 15.75 4.91 11.42
C VAL A 248 14.67 5.86 10.94
N VAL A 249 14.89 7.14 11.11
CA VAL A 249 13.96 8.17 10.65
C VAL A 249 14.24 8.50 9.19
N VAL A 250 13.22 8.37 8.35
CA VAL A 250 13.28 8.74 6.93
C VAL A 250 12.44 10.01 6.73
N PRO A 251 13.05 11.19 6.85
CA PRO A 251 12.33 12.47 6.80
C PRO A 251 11.89 12.81 5.37
N LEU A 252 11.09 13.86 5.24
CA LEU A 252 10.89 14.52 3.96
C LEU A 252 12.21 15.12 3.48
N PRO A 253 12.50 15.06 2.18
CA PRO A 253 13.76 15.56 1.65
C PRO A 253 13.82 17.10 1.72
N ASP A 254 14.99 17.62 2.07
CA ASP A 254 15.30 19.04 1.96
C ASP A 254 15.44 19.47 0.48
N VAL A 255 15.71 20.73 0.21
CA VAL A 255 15.83 21.25 -1.16
C VAL A 255 16.91 20.52 -1.98
N ARG A 256 18.02 20.13 -1.35
CA ARG A 256 19.11 19.39 -1.99
C ARG A 256 18.71 17.96 -2.27
N GLY A 257 18.07 17.33 -1.33
CA GLY A 257 17.51 15.98 -1.45
C GLY A 257 16.45 15.91 -2.55
N ARG A 258 15.54 16.90 -2.61
CA ARG A 258 14.55 16.98 -3.70
C ARG A 258 15.21 17.11 -5.08
N GLU A 259 16.26 17.91 -5.20
CA GLU A 259 17.01 18.01 -6.46
C GLU A 259 17.66 16.68 -6.85
N GLN A 260 18.25 15.97 -5.90
CA GLN A 260 18.85 14.66 -6.15
C GLN A 260 17.78 13.63 -6.56
N ILE A 261 16.64 13.58 -5.86
CA ILE A 261 15.52 12.70 -6.18
C ILE A 261 14.99 13.00 -7.59
N LEU A 262 14.79 14.26 -7.92
CA LEU A 262 14.39 14.67 -9.29
C LEU A 262 15.37 14.16 -10.34
N LYS A 263 16.69 14.33 -10.11
CA LYS A 263 17.71 13.82 -11.02
C LYS A 263 17.63 12.29 -11.22
N VAL A 264 17.34 11.54 -10.14
CA VAL A 264 17.16 10.08 -10.22
C VAL A 264 15.96 9.73 -11.12
N HIS A 265 14.78 10.33 -10.85
CA HIS A 265 13.58 10.04 -11.63
C HIS A 265 13.63 10.54 -13.07
N MET A 266 14.38 11.61 -13.33
CA MET A 266 14.57 12.20 -14.65
C MET A 266 15.54 11.41 -15.55
N ARG A 267 16.34 10.48 -15.02
CA ARG A 267 17.32 9.68 -15.81
C ARG A 267 16.71 8.97 -17.02
N LYS A 268 15.45 8.53 -16.90
CA LYS A 268 14.73 7.75 -17.93
C LYS A 268 13.80 8.60 -18.80
N VAL A 269 13.78 9.91 -18.60
CA VAL A 269 12.86 10.83 -19.28
C VAL A 269 13.66 11.69 -20.28
N PRO A 270 13.25 11.79 -21.55
CA PRO A 270 13.90 12.68 -22.50
C PRO A 270 13.62 14.14 -22.14
N LEU A 271 14.64 14.84 -21.63
CA LEU A 271 14.55 16.22 -21.19
C LEU A 271 15.11 17.20 -22.22
N ASP A 272 14.54 18.40 -22.26
CA ASP A 272 15.15 19.54 -22.95
C ASP A 272 16.42 20.02 -22.21
N LYS A 273 17.37 20.55 -22.93
CA LYS A 273 18.69 21.01 -22.41
C LYS A 273 18.55 22.13 -21.35
N ASN A 274 17.45 22.87 -21.37
CA ASN A 274 17.20 24.00 -20.48
C ASN A 274 16.50 23.59 -19.17
N VAL A 275 16.20 22.31 -18.97
CA VAL A 275 15.59 21.83 -17.73
C VAL A 275 16.57 21.92 -16.57
N LYS A 276 16.17 22.62 -15.52
CA LYS A 276 16.96 22.82 -14.30
C LYS A 276 16.22 22.19 -13.09
N PRO A 277 16.59 20.99 -12.65
CA PRO A 277 15.96 20.32 -11.52
C PRO A 277 15.98 21.16 -10.22
N SER A 278 17.02 21.98 -10.01
CA SER A 278 17.16 22.85 -8.84
C SER A 278 16.05 23.91 -8.72
N ILE A 279 15.49 24.39 -9.84
CA ILE A 279 14.37 25.34 -9.82
C ILE A 279 13.10 24.61 -9.35
N ILE A 280 12.84 23.41 -9.87
CA ILE A 280 11.70 22.61 -9.47
C ILE A 280 11.82 22.19 -8.00
N ALA A 281 13.02 21.79 -7.56
CA ALA A 281 13.27 21.41 -6.16
C ALA A 281 12.97 22.56 -5.18
N ARG A 282 13.34 23.79 -5.50
CA ARG A 282 12.98 24.96 -4.71
C ARG A 282 11.49 25.25 -4.71
N GLY A 283 10.83 25.03 -5.84
CA GLY A 283 9.39 25.24 -5.98
C GLY A 283 8.50 24.12 -5.46
N THR A 284 9.04 23.11 -4.76
CA THR A 284 8.30 21.94 -4.25
C THR A 284 8.59 21.68 -2.77
N PRO A 285 8.46 22.68 -1.87
CA PRO A 285 8.65 22.45 -0.44
C PRO A 285 7.64 21.43 0.08
N GLY A 286 8.08 20.54 0.97
CA GLY A 286 7.23 19.51 1.57
C GLY A 286 6.88 18.32 0.67
N PHE A 287 7.37 18.27 -0.57
CA PHE A 287 7.14 17.11 -1.43
C PHE A 287 7.97 15.91 -0.97
N SER A 288 7.32 14.77 -0.91
CA SER A 288 7.97 13.48 -0.70
C SER A 288 8.65 12.99 -2.00
N GLY A 289 9.45 11.93 -1.90
CA GLY A 289 10.03 11.27 -3.07
C GLY A 289 8.97 10.78 -4.06
N ALA A 290 7.84 10.29 -3.56
CA ALA A 290 6.72 9.84 -4.39
C ALA A 290 6.04 11.00 -5.13
N ASP A 291 5.89 12.16 -4.47
CA ASP A 291 5.31 13.36 -5.11
C ASP A 291 6.22 13.86 -6.23
N LEU A 292 7.54 13.85 -6.02
CA LEU A 292 8.52 14.24 -7.03
C LEU A 292 8.54 13.26 -8.21
N ALA A 293 8.43 11.96 -7.95
CA ALA A 293 8.28 10.95 -9.01
C ALA A 293 7.02 11.18 -9.83
N ASN A 294 5.90 11.46 -9.15
CA ASN A 294 4.62 11.78 -9.79
C ASN A 294 4.72 13.07 -10.62
N LEU A 295 5.44 14.10 -10.14
CA LEU A 295 5.66 15.35 -10.86
C LEU A 295 6.39 15.10 -12.18
N VAL A 296 7.47 14.31 -12.17
CA VAL A 296 8.21 13.94 -13.37
C VAL A 296 7.32 13.16 -14.34
N ASN A 297 6.52 12.20 -13.84
CA ASN A 297 5.59 11.43 -14.66
C ASN A 297 4.51 12.33 -15.28
N GLU A 298 3.88 13.22 -14.50
CA GLU A 298 2.85 14.16 -15.00
C GLU A 298 3.42 15.11 -16.06
N SER A 299 4.66 15.58 -15.88
CA SER A 299 5.32 16.43 -16.89
C SER A 299 5.54 15.69 -18.21
N ALA A 300 5.91 14.41 -18.16
CA ALA A 300 6.03 13.56 -19.34
C ALA A 300 4.68 13.36 -20.05
N LEU A 301 3.59 13.17 -19.28
CA LEU A 301 2.24 13.05 -19.82
C LEU A 301 1.77 14.37 -20.48
N ILE A 302 2.10 15.51 -19.88
CA ILE A 302 1.79 16.83 -20.47
C ILE A 302 2.54 17.02 -21.78
N ALA A 303 3.83 16.73 -21.81
CA ALA A 303 4.65 16.80 -23.02
C ALA A 303 4.14 15.87 -24.13
N ALA A 304 3.75 14.63 -23.77
CA ALA A 304 3.21 13.65 -24.71
C ALA A 304 1.87 14.14 -25.32
N ARG A 305 0.96 14.71 -24.54
CA ARG A 305 -0.29 15.31 -25.02
C ARG A 305 -0.04 16.48 -25.98
N GLY A 306 1.07 17.22 -25.78
CA GLY A 306 1.52 18.27 -26.66
C GLY A 306 2.30 17.80 -27.88
N ASN A 307 2.39 16.49 -28.14
CA ASN A 307 3.21 15.86 -29.20
C ASN A 307 4.69 16.33 -29.19
N LYS A 308 5.22 16.66 -28.02
CA LYS A 308 6.61 17.06 -27.84
C LYS A 308 7.53 15.84 -27.80
N LYS A 309 8.77 15.98 -28.26
CA LYS A 309 9.80 14.92 -28.19
C LYS A 309 10.56 14.91 -26.88
N HIS A 310 10.56 16.02 -26.15
CA HIS A 310 11.29 16.22 -24.90
C HIS A 310 10.40 16.97 -23.91
N VAL A 311 10.58 16.67 -22.65
CA VAL A 311 9.93 17.40 -21.55
C VAL A 311 10.67 18.70 -21.34
N THR A 312 9.93 19.80 -21.36
CA THR A 312 10.46 21.17 -21.16
C THR A 312 10.26 21.64 -19.73
N MET A 313 10.93 22.74 -19.36
CA MET A 313 10.73 23.38 -18.06
C MET A 313 9.26 23.82 -17.84
N ASP A 314 8.59 24.31 -18.89
CA ASP A 314 7.17 24.68 -18.88
C ASP A 314 6.25 23.48 -18.58
N ASP A 315 6.57 22.28 -19.07
CA ASP A 315 5.80 21.07 -18.77
C ASP A 315 5.95 20.65 -17.29
N LEU A 316 7.16 20.81 -16.73
CA LEU A 316 7.42 20.56 -15.31
C LEU A 316 6.70 21.58 -14.41
N GLU A 317 6.71 22.86 -14.77
CA GLU A 317 5.96 23.89 -14.05
C GLU A 317 4.46 23.64 -14.11
N LYS A 318 3.92 23.28 -15.27
CA LYS A 318 2.50 22.90 -15.41
C LYS A 318 2.13 21.67 -14.60
N ALA A 319 3.02 20.68 -14.54
CA ALA A 319 2.82 19.48 -13.71
C ALA A 319 2.81 19.84 -12.22
N LYS A 320 3.75 20.67 -11.78
CA LYS A 320 3.81 21.20 -10.42
C LYS A 320 2.52 21.93 -10.05
N ASP A 321 2.10 22.86 -10.88
CA ASP A 321 0.85 23.62 -10.69
C ASP A 321 -0.37 22.69 -10.60
N LYS A 322 -0.43 21.67 -11.45
CA LYS A 322 -1.52 20.68 -11.43
C LYS A 322 -1.54 19.87 -10.12
N ILE A 323 -0.37 19.50 -9.59
CA ILE A 323 -0.29 18.72 -8.34
C ILE A 323 -0.61 19.60 -7.14
N MET A 324 -0.10 20.82 -7.09
CA MET A 324 -0.27 21.72 -5.94
C MET A 324 -1.66 22.37 -5.89
N MET A 325 -2.19 22.80 -7.04
CA MET A 325 -3.42 23.60 -7.14
C MET A 325 -4.59 22.84 -7.78
N GLY A 326 -4.35 21.64 -8.31
CA GLY A 326 -5.36 20.89 -9.08
C GLY A 326 -5.40 21.21 -10.57
N ALA A 327 -6.22 20.45 -11.30
CA ALA A 327 -6.37 20.63 -12.75
C ALA A 327 -7.11 21.92 -13.09
N GLU A 328 -6.72 22.57 -14.20
CA GLU A 328 -7.42 23.73 -14.74
C GLU A 328 -8.86 23.36 -15.18
N ARG A 329 -9.82 24.16 -14.76
CA ARG A 329 -11.24 24.01 -15.17
C ARG A 329 -11.53 24.83 -16.41
N ARG A 330 -11.03 24.39 -17.57
CA ARG A 330 -11.16 25.10 -18.86
C ARG A 330 -12.60 25.23 -19.35
N SER A 331 -13.49 24.38 -18.88
CA SER A 331 -14.93 24.43 -19.23
C SER A 331 -15.72 25.45 -18.39
N LEU A 332 -15.15 26.00 -17.33
CA LEU A 332 -15.80 27.00 -16.50
C LEU A 332 -15.67 28.37 -17.16
N VAL A 333 -16.76 28.90 -17.64
CA VAL A 333 -16.83 30.26 -18.17
C VAL A 333 -17.25 31.18 -17.02
N MET A 334 -16.33 32.02 -16.56
CA MET A 334 -16.61 33.05 -15.57
C MET A 334 -17.12 34.31 -16.27
N SER A 335 -18.08 34.97 -15.66
CA SER A 335 -18.52 36.31 -16.09
C SER A 335 -17.40 37.33 -15.87
N GLU A 336 -17.46 38.48 -16.57
CA GLU A 336 -16.43 39.54 -16.38
C GLU A 336 -16.47 40.10 -14.96
N ASP A 337 -17.63 40.14 -14.32
CA ASP A 337 -17.79 40.60 -12.94
C ASP A 337 -17.14 39.58 -11.96
N GLU A 338 -17.32 38.27 -12.16
CA GLU A 338 -16.66 37.23 -11.36
C GLU A 338 -15.15 37.25 -11.55
N LYS A 339 -14.64 37.42 -12.78
CA LYS A 339 -13.21 37.57 -13.05
C LYS A 339 -12.62 38.78 -12.31
N ARG A 340 -13.35 39.90 -12.38
CA ARG A 340 -12.95 41.14 -11.72
C ARG A 340 -12.91 40.97 -10.20
N LEU A 341 -13.97 40.37 -9.63
CA LEU A 341 -14.06 40.10 -8.20
C LEU A 341 -12.91 39.19 -7.74
N THR A 342 -12.71 38.06 -8.43
CA THR A 342 -11.64 37.11 -8.14
C THR A 342 -10.26 37.77 -8.26
N ALA A 343 -10.05 38.63 -9.27
CA ALA A 343 -8.78 39.32 -9.45
C ALA A 343 -8.45 40.27 -8.27
N TYR A 344 -9.43 41.03 -7.79
CA TYR A 344 -9.23 41.89 -6.61
C TYR A 344 -9.02 41.07 -5.34
N HIS A 345 -9.75 39.97 -5.17
CA HIS A 345 -9.60 39.07 -4.06
C HIS A 345 -8.18 38.49 -3.98
N GLU A 346 -7.69 37.89 -5.06
CA GLU A 346 -6.34 37.34 -5.12
C GLU A 346 -5.24 38.39 -5.01
N ALA A 347 -5.46 39.57 -5.63
CA ALA A 347 -4.54 40.68 -5.46
C ALA A 347 -4.48 41.16 -4.01
N GLY A 348 -5.61 41.13 -3.27
CA GLY A 348 -5.66 41.43 -1.85
C GLY A 348 -4.74 40.55 -1.04
N HIS A 349 -4.78 39.23 -1.21
CA HIS A 349 -3.85 38.30 -0.58
C HIS A 349 -2.39 38.62 -0.91
N ALA A 350 -2.11 38.86 -2.20
CA ALA A 350 -0.76 39.12 -2.67
C ALA A 350 -0.18 40.44 -2.09
N ILE A 351 -0.98 41.52 -2.11
CA ILE A 351 -0.56 42.85 -1.61
C ILE A 351 -0.29 42.78 -0.11
N VAL A 352 -1.17 42.14 0.66
CA VAL A 352 -0.96 41.99 2.10
C VAL A 352 0.30 41.15 2.35
N GLY A 353 0.45 39.99 1.72
CA GLY A 353 1.63 39.14 1.89
C GLY A 353 2.95 39.83 1.53
N LEU A 354 2.98 40.64 0.45
CA LEU A 354 4.17 41.40 0.03
C LEU A 354 4.56 42.51 1.01
N ASN A 355 3.63 43.02 1.85
CA ASN A 355 3.89 44.05 2.82
C ASN A 355 4.18 43.54 4.24
N LEU A 356 4.25 42.23 4.44
CA LEU A 356 4.56 41.60 5.71
C LEU A 356 6.01 41.09 5.73
N GLU A 357 6.81 41.54 6.71
CA GLU A 357 8.25 41.27 6.80
C GLU A 357 8.58 39.75 6.93
N GLU A 358 7.77 38.99 7.67
CA GLU A 358 8.03 37.58 7.92
C GLU A 358 7.11 36.66 7.12
N HIS A 359 6.55 37.14 6.00
CA HIS A 359 5.73 36.30 5.11
C HIS A 359 6.59 35.61 4.05
N ASP A 360 6.11 34.46 3.56
CA ASP A 360 6.77 33.81 2.43
C ASP A 360 6.50 34.64 1.16
N PRO A 361 7.46 34.69 0.20
CA PRO A 361 7.29 35.48 -1.02
C PRO A 361 6.15 34.96 -1.88
N VAL A 362 5.49 35.86 -2.58
CA VAL A 362 4.46 35.53 -3.56
C VAL A 362 5.11 34.75 -4.71
N TYR A 363 4.67 33.52 -4.89
CA TYR A 363 5.13 32.69 -6.00
C TYR A 363 4.26 32.88 -7.25
N LYS A 364 2.94 32.85 -7.07
CA LYS A 364 1.99 32.91 -8.18
C LYS A 364 0.66 33.48 -7.74
N VAL A 365 0.10 34.34 -8.59
CA VAL A 365 -1.27 34.82 -8.49
C VAL A 365 -2.00 34.49 -9.79
N THR A 366 -3.17 33.89 -9.72
CA THR A 366 -3.93 33.48 -10.90
C THR A 366 -5.42 33.53 -10.66
N ILE A 367 -6.17 33.93 -11.68
CA ILE A 367 -7.63 33.85 -11.71
C ILE A 367 -8.13 32.68 -12.59
N VAL A 368 -7.21 31.77 -12.98
CA VAL A 368 -7.56 30.56 -13.70
C VAL A 368 -8.18 29.56 -12.72
N PRO A 369 -9.46 29.17 -12.91
CA PRO A 369 -10.11 28.24 -11.99
C PRO A 369 -9.40 26.89 -11.93
N ARG A 370 -9.13 26.44 -10.70
CA ARG A 370 -8.47 25.14 -10.44
C ARG A 370 -9.18 24.40 -9.30
N GLY A 371 -9.47 23.13 -9.48
CA GLY A 371 -10.15 22.33 -8.46
C GLY A 371 -11.48 22.98 -8.04
N ARG A 372 -11.56 23.44 -6.79
CA ARG A 372 -12.73 24.17 -6.24
C ARG A 372 -12.54 25.68 -6.23
N ALA A 373 -11.31 26.17 -6.39
CA ALA A 373 -10.99 27.60 -6.33
C ALA A 373 -11.20 28.28 -7.68
N LEU A 374 -11.69 29.51 -7.65
CA LEU A 374 -11.84 30.38 -8.84
C LEU A 374 -10.56 31.12 -9.17
N GLY A 375 -9.74 31.41 -8.15
CA GLY A 375 -8.40 31.95 -8.24
C GLY A 375 -7.50 31.30 -7.18
N VAL A 376 -6.22 31.58 -7.23
CA VAL A 376 -5.25 31.11 -6.24
C VAL A 376 -4.11 32.12 -6.11
N THR A 377 -3.81 32.53 -4.90
CA THR A 377 -2.57 33.22 -4.54
C THR A 377 -1.68 32.26 -3.74
N MET A 378 -0.53 31.94 -4.30
CA MET A 378 0.40 30.99 -3.71
C MET A 378 1.65 31.68 -3.21
N PHE A 379 2.00 31.38 -1.98
CA PHE A 379 3.24 31.77 -1.34
C PHE A 379 4.15 30.56 -1.20
N LEU A 380 5.41 30.68 -1.51
CA LEU A 380 6.39 29.60 -1.37
C LEU A 380 7.59 30.08 -0.56
N PRO A 381 8.02 29.31 0.45
CA PRO A 381 9.23 29.63 1.21
C PRO A 381 10.46 29.50 0.29
N GLU A 382 11.43 30.42 0.45
CA GLU A 382 12.71 30.35 -0.26
C GLU A 382 13.59 29.21 0.22
N GLU A 383 13.44 28.82 1.51
CA GLU A 383 14.18 27.77 2.18
C GLU A 383 13.23 26.88 2.98
N ASP A 384 13.64 25.63 3.20
CA ASP A 384 12.91 24.71 4.08
C ASP A 384 13.02 25.20 5.53
N LYS A 385 11.88 25.44 6.19
CA LYS A 385 11.81 25.91 7.58
C LYS A 385 11.22 24.83 8.47
N TYR A 386 11.93 24.48 9.54
CA TYR A 386 11.52 23.47 10.52
C TYR A 386 10.77 24.06 11.72
N SER A 387 10.74 25.38 11.85
CA SER A 387 10.03 26.09 12.90
C SER A 387 9.35 27.34 12.34
N ILE A 388 8.21 27.71 12.94
CA ILE A 388 7.43 28.87 12.54
C ILE A 388 7.33 29.83 13.74
N SER A 389 7.70 31.08 13.56
CA SER A 389 7.57 32.09 14.58
C SER A 389 6.09 32.50 14.78
N LYS A 390 5.74 32.97 15.97
CA LYS A 390 4.41 33.56 16.22
C LYS A 390 4.12 34.72 15.25
N ARG A 391 5.13 35.55 14.93
CA ARG A 391 4.99 36.64 14.00
C ARG A 391 4.66 36.18 12.61
N LYS A 392 5.33 35.11 12.13
CA LYS A 392 5.03 34.48 10.83
C LYS A 392 3.60 33.89 10.78
N LEU A 393 3.14 33.23 11.85
CA LEU A 393 1.76 32.74 11.93
C LEU A 393 0.74 33.87 11.85
N ILE A 394 0.98 34.99 12.59
CA ILE A 394 0.12 36.16 12.50
C ILE A 394 0.15 36.74 11.09
N GLY A 395 1.32 36.82 10.45
CA GLY A 395 1.46 37.25 9.06
C GLY A 395 0.64 36.39 8.09
N GLN A 396 0.72 35.08 8.22
CA GLN A 396 -0.09 34.16 7.41
C GLN A 396 -1.60 34.40 7.60
N ILE A 397 -2.06 34.49 8.85
CA ILE A 397 -3.47 34.80 9.13
C ILE A 397 -3.84 36.17 8.53
N THR A 398 -2.99 37.20 8.67
CA THR A 398 -3.25 38.51 8.11
C THR A 398 -3.39 38.48 6.58
N SER A 399 -2.54 37.71 5.89
CA SER A 399 -2.64 37.57 4.44
C SER A 399 -3.90 36.85 3.98
N LEU A 400 -4.43 35.90 4.78
CA LEU A 400 -5.72 35.24 4.50
C LEU A 400 -6.90 36.23 4.52
N PHE A 401 -6.88 37.24 5.37
CA PHE A 401 -7.90 38.30 5.36
C PHE A 401 -7.78 39.24 4.17
N GLY A 402 -6.65 39.26 3.46
CA GLY A 402 -6.36 40.17 2.36
C GLY A 402 -7.42 40.16 1.26
N GLY A 403 -7.89 38.99 0.84
CA GLY A 403 -8.93 38.80 -0.17
C GLY A 403 -10.27 39.43 0.27
N ARG A 404 -10.71 39.09 1.49
CA ARG A 404 -11.94 39.64 2.06
C ARG A 404 -11.91 41.17 2.16
N VAL A 405 -10.83 41.73 2.67
CA VAL A 405 -10.69 43.19 2.82
C VAL A 405 -10.67 43.88 1.46
N ALA A 406 -10.06 43.29 0.46
CA ALA A 406 -10.09 43.79 -0.92
C ALA A 406 -11.52 43.80 -1.50
N GLU A 407 -12.30 42.74 -1.30
CA GLU A 407 -13.73 42.71 -1.71
C GLU A 407 -14.53 43.83 -0.99
N GLU A 408 -14.35 43.99 0.32
CA GLU A 408 -15.04 44.99 1.13
C GLU A 408 -14.73 46.42 0.68
N ILE A 409 -13.47 46.71 0.39
CA ILE A 409 -13.02 48.04 -0.05
C ILE A 409 -13.55 48.36 -1.46
N ILE A 410 -13.51 47.42 -2.40
CA ILE A 410 -13.79 47.68 -3.82
C ILE A 410 -15.29 47.57 -4.15
N PHE A 411 -15.95 46.60 -3.54
CA PHE A 411 -17.36 46.25 -3.90
C PHE A 411 -18.33 46.59 -2.76
N GLY A 412 -17.85 46.87 -1.56
CA GLY A 412 -18.68 47.16 -0.38
C GLY A 412 -18.95 45.96 0.51
N LYS A 413 -19.36 46.22 1.75
CA LYS A 413 -19.56 45.19 2.79
C LYS A 413 -20.58 44.12 2.43
N ASP A 414 -21.64 44.49 1.71
CA ASP A 414 -22.71 43.61 1.35
C ASP A 414 -22.37 42.70 0.14
N ALA A 415 -21.27 42.98 -0.54
CA ALA A 415 -20.79 42.23 -1.70
C ALA A 415 -19.68 41.20 -1.39
N VAL A 416 -19.33 41.04 -0.10
CA VAL A 416 -18.35 40.02 0.32
C VAL A 416 -18.88 38.62 0.05
N THR A 417 -18.08 37.81 -0.62
CA THR A 417 -18.51 36.50 -1.11
C THR A 417 -18.26 35.37 -0.12
N THR A 418 -18.85 34.20 -0.39
CA THR A 418 -18.57 32.96 0.36
C THR A 418 -17.15 32.44 0.14
N GLY A 419 -16.44 32.85 -0.94
CA GLY A 419 -15.02 32.57 -1.14
C GLY A 419 -14.19 33.14 0.02
N ALA A 420 -14.44 34.39 0.37
CA ALA A 420 -13.80 35.05 1.51
C ALA A 420 -14.08 34.41 2.88
N SER A 421 -15.14 33.61 3.01
CA SER A 421 -15.43 32.86 4.23
C SER A 421 -14.61 31.56 4.35
N ASN A 422 -14.06 31.05 3.26
CA ASN A 422 -13.24 29.84 3.27
C ASN A 422 -11.76 30.14 3.59
N ASP A 423 -11.36 31.42 3.54
CA ASP A 423 -9.99 31.85 3.81
C ASP A 423 -9.72 32.08 5.31
N ILE A 424 -10.79 32.10 6.09
CA ILE A 424 -10.80 32.32 7.54
C ILE A 424 -11.21 31.06 8.27
#